data_ea618244355f90f2d166388d381ba1ba
#
_entry.id   ea618244355f90f2d166388d381ba1ba
#
_cell.length_a   1.000
_cell.length_b   1.000
_cell.length_c   1.000
_cell.angle_alpha   90.00
_cell.angle_beta   90.00
_cell.angle_gamma   90.00
#
_symmetry.space_group_name_H-M   'P 1'
#
loop_
_entity.id
_entity.type
_entity.pdbx_description
1 polymer ?
#
loop_
_entity_poly.entity_id
_entity_poly.type
_entity_poly.pdbx_seq_one_letter_code
_entity_poly.pdbx_strand_id
1 'polypeptide(L)'
;KAKTRSEVSGGGRKPWRQKGTGHARQGSTRAPQWTGGGVVFAPVPRDYSFKMNKKERRIALKSALTTRVQENKLVVLDELKLDAIKTKDMQNVLNNLKVEKAMVVTDNENVIVSARNIPNVITASVGTLNVFDILKYNTVVLDKAAVAKVEEVYA
;
A
#
# COMPACT_ATOMS: atom_id res chain seq x y z
N LYS A 1 -15.18 13.99 0.08
CA LYS A 1 -16.42 14.16 -0.68
C LYS A 1 -16.97 15.57 -0.45
N ALA A 2 -17.25 16.33 -1.51
CA ALA A 2 -17.98 17.59 -1.43
C ALA A 2 -19.46 17.36 -1.81
N LYS A 3 -20.35 18.23 -1.33
CA LYS A 3 -21.78 18.11 -1.60
C LYS A 3 -22.17 18.77 -2.91
N THR A 4 -22.93 18.08 -3.74
CA THR A 4 -23.59 18.64 -4.93
C THR A 4 -24.82 19.48 -4.50
N ARG A 5 -25.39 20.27 -5.41
CA ARG A 5 -26.57 21.08 -5.11
C ARG A 5 -27.78 20.30 -4.61
N SER A 6 -27.89 19.02 -4.98
CA SER A 6 -28.95 18.15 -4.50
C SER A 6 -28.73 17.64 -3.07
N GLU A 7 -27.48 17.57 -2.63
CA GLU A 7 -27.09 17.07 -1.31
C GLU A 7 -26.98 18.17 -0.25
N VAL A 8 -26.90 19.45 -0.66
CA VAL A 8 -26.88 20.57 0.28
C VAL A 8 -28.27 20.74 0.89
N SER A 9 -28.33 20.92 2.20
CA SER A 9 -29.58 21.16 2.93
C SER A 9 -30.14 22.56 2.64
N GLY A 10 -31.45 22.73 2.70
CA GLY A 10 -32.14 24.00 2.51
C GLY A 10 -32.52 24.31 1.05
N GLY A 11 -32.84 25.57 0.74
CA GLY A 11 -33.07 26.08 -0.60
C GLY A 11 -34.27 25.51 -1.36
N GLY A 12 -35.25 24.91 -0.69
CA GLY A 12 -36.47 24.39 -1.31
C GLY A 12 -37.40 25.50 -1.82
N ARG A 13 -37.38 26.67 -1.17
CA ARG A 13 -38.15 27.85 -1.61
C ARG A 13 -37.36 28.68 -2.62
N LYS A 14 -38.07 29.14 -3.69
CA LYS A 14 -37.51 30.10 -4.64
C LYS A 14 -37.18 31.44 -3.92
N PRO A 15 -35.95 31.99 -4.07
CA PRO A 15 -35.54 33.21 -3.32
C PRO A 15 -36.46 34.39 -3.54
N TRP A 16 -36.92 34.63 -4.78
CA TRP A 16 -37.84 35.69 -5.16
C TRP A 16 -38.66 35.29 -6.40
N ARG A 17 -39.69 36.11 -6.69
CA ARG A 17 -40.54 35.91 -7.88
C ARG A 17 -39.75 36.07 -9.19
N GLN A 18 -40.23 35.46 -10.27
CA GLN A 18 -39.55 35.38 -11.55
C GLN A 18 -39.29 36.71 -12.27
N LYS A 19 -40.18 37.68 -12.04
CA LYS A 19 -40.12 39.03 -12.66
C LYS A 19 -40.52 40.11 -11.65
N GLY A 20 -40.15 41.39 -11.91
CA GLY A 20 -40.58 42.52 -11.11
C GLY A 20 -39.82 42.72 -9.78
N THR A 21 -38.58 42.19 -9.65
CA THR A 21 -37.75 42.39 -8.45
C THR A 21 -36.46 43.17 -8.70
N GLY A 22 -36.13 43.47 -9.96
CA GLY A 22 -34.84 44.09 -10.33
C GLY A 22 -33.62 43.17 -10.16
N HIS A 23 -33.78 41.95 -9.60
CA HIS A 23 -32.71 40.98 -9.41
C HIS A 23 -32.62 39.96 -10.52
N ALA A 24 -31.45 39.37 -10.69
CA ALA A 24 -31.25 38.23 -11.58
C ALA A 24 -32.15 37.04 -11.19
N ARG A 25 -32.64 36.30 -12.17
CA ARG A 25 -33.53 35.17 -11.94
C ARG A 25 -32.82 34.05 -11.20
N GLN A 26 -33.36 33.59 -10.06
CA GLN A 26 -32.81 32.53 -9.23
C GLN A 26 -33.87 31.49 -8.90
N GLY A 27 -33.48 30.20 -9.00
CA GLY A 27 -34.38 29.10 -8.66
C GLY A 27 -34.17 28.54 -7.26
N SER A 28 -32.94 28.54 -6.76
CA SER A 28 -32.57 28.00 -5.46
C SER A 28 -31.28 28.62 -4.92
N THR A 29 -31.20 28.82 -3.62
CA THR A 29 -29.99 29.25 -2.91
C THR A 29 -28.90 28.16 -2.82
N ARG A 30 -29.23 26.91 -3.18
CA ARG A 30 -28.26 25.82 -3.25
C ARG A 30 -27.49 25.76 -4.58
N ALA A 31 -27.79 26.66 -5.52
CA ALA A 31 -27.10 26.69 -6.81
C ALA A 31 -25.61 27.05 -6.63
N PRO A 32 -24.71 26.58 -7.52
CA PRO A 32 -23.24 26.71 -7.32
C PRO A 32 -22.75 28.16 -7.23
N GLN A 33 -23.47 29.10 -7.80
CA GLN A 33 -23.14 30.55 -7.77
C GLN A 33 -23.42 31.20 -6.40
N TRP A 34 -24.09 30.51 -5.48
CA TRP A 34 -24.39 31.01 -4.15
C TRP A 34 -23.33 30.58 -3.13
N THR A 35 -22.99 31.50 -2.23
CA THR A 35 -22.18 31.16 -1.05
C THR A 35 -22.87 30.06 -0.24
N GLY A 36 -22.20 28.99 0.03
CA GLY A 36 -22.79 27.80 0.69
C GLY A 36 -23.63 26.91 -0.24
N GLY A 37 -23.69 27.22 -1.54
CA GLY A 37 -24.29 26.32 -2.54
C GLY A 37 -23.46 25.08 -2.82
N GLY A 38 -24.01 24.18 -3.63
CA GLY A 38 -23.34 22.92 -3.99
C GLY A 38 -22.21 23.10 -4.98
N VAL A 39 -21.27 22.17 -4.99
CA VAL A 39 -20.18 22.09 -5.97
C VAL A 39 -20.67 21.34 -7.20
N VAL A 40 -20.40 21.87 -8.43
CA VAL A 40 -20.90 21.26 -9.67
C VAL A 40 -20.24 19.90 -9.93
N PHE A 41 -18.91 19.88 -9.97
CA PHE A 41 -18.11 18.67 -10.10
C PHE A 41 -17.45 18.31 -8.76
N ALA A 42 -18.30 17.98 -7.80
CA ALA A 42 -17.84 17.64 -6.46
C ALA A 42 -16.99 16.35 -6.48
N PRO A 43 -15.82 16.35 -5.81
CA PRO A 43 -15.06 15.12 -5.64
C PRO A 43 -15.87 14.11 -4.84
N VAL A 44 -15.95 12.88 -5.34
CA VAL A 44 -16.60 11.75 -4.69
C VAL A 44 -15.58 10.64 -4.46
N PRO A 45 -15.67 9.87 -3.36
CA PRO A 45 -14.89 8.67 -3.19
C PRO A 45 -15.12 7.72 -4.37
N ARG A 46 -14.05 7.22 -4.94
CA ARG A 46 -14.12 6.23 -6.02
C ARG A 46 -13.07 5.17 -5.81
N ASP A 47 -13.36 3.98 -6.24
CA ASP A 47 -12.42 2.87 -6.23
C ASP A 47 -11.53 2.95 -7.48
N TYR A 48 -10.22 2.87 -7.26
CA TYR A 48 -9.20 2.83 -8.31
C TYR A 48 -8.62 1.42 -8.48
N SER A 49 -9.09 0.46 -7.68
CA SER A 49 -8.60 -0.91 -7.77
C SER A 49 -9.10 -1.60 -9.03
N PHE A 50 -8.29 -2.48 -9.55
CA PHE A 50 -8.65 -3.38 -10.64
C PHE A 50 -8.06 -4.77 -10.39
N LYS A 51 -8.75 -5.79 -10.87
CA LYS A 51 -8.35 -7.18 -10.69
C LYS A 51 -7.37 -7.58 -11.79
N MET A 52 -6.18 -8.03 -11.40
CA MET A 52 -5.21 -8.66 -12.31
C MET A 52 -5.40 -10.19 -12.33
N ASN A 53 -5.09 -10.81 -13.45
CA ASN A 53 -5.10 -12.26 -13.60
C ASN A 53 -4.01 -12.92 -12.75
N LYS A 54 -4.26 -14.13 -12.26
CA LYS A 54 -3.30 -14.87 -11.43
C LYS A 54 -1.95 -15.10 -12.13
N LYS A 55 -1.97 -15.42 -13.43
CA LYS A 55 -0.74 -15.63 -14.23
C LYS A 55 0.09 -14.36 -14.34
N GLU A 56 -0.55 -13.19 -14.57
CA GLU A 56 0.14 -11.89 -14.65
C GLU A 56 0.82 -11.53 -13.32
N ARG A 57 0.12 -11.72 -12.20
CA ARG A 57 0.71 -11.50 -10.86
C ARG A 57 1.91 -12.40 -10.58
N ARG A 58 1.85 -13.68 -11.01
CA ARG A 58 2.95 -14.62 -10.87
C ARG A 58 4.17 -14.18 -11.70
N ILE A 59 3.96 -13.76 -12.94
CA ILE A 59 5.02 -13.24 -13.81
C ILE A 59 5.65 -11.99 -13.20
N ALA A 60 4.85 -11.07 -12.69
CA ALA A 60 5.34 -9.85 -12.05
C ALA A 60 6.21 -10.16 -10.82
N LEU A 61 5.81 -11.12 -9.98
CA LEU A 61 6.60 -11.55 -8.82
C LEU A 61 7.94 -12.18 -9.23
N LYS A 62 7.92 -13.09 -10.20
CA LYS A 62 9.16 -13.70 -10.74
C LYS A 62 10.11 -12.64 -11.32
N SER A 63 9.57 -11.68 -12.07
CA SER A 63 10.34 -10.57 -12.64
C SER A 63 10.97 -9.69 -11.55
N ALA A 64 10.23 -9.36 -10.49
CA ALA A 64 10.75 -8.57 -9.36
C ALA A 64 11.89 -9.31 -8.63
N LEU A 65 11.75 -10.61 -8.38
CA LEU A 65 12.82 -11.42 -7.78
C LEU A 65 14.05 -11.51 -8.70
N THR A 66 13.84 -11.72 -10.01
CA THR A 66 14.93 -11.74 -11.01
C THR A 66 15.72 -10.42 -11.00
N THR A 67 15.03 -9.30 -10.94
CA THR A 67 15.67 -7.97 -10.83
C THR A 67 16.54 -7.90 -9.58
N ARG A 68 16.07 -8.38 -8.43
CA ARG A 68 16.86 -8.38 -7.19
C ARG A 68 18.11 -9.28 -7.28
N VAL A 69 18.01 -10.42 -7.96
CA VAL A 69 19.19 -11.27 -8.23
C VAL A 69 20.20 -10.55 -9.13
N GLN A 70 19.74 -9.93 -10.22
CA GLN A 70 20.63 -9.20 -11.15
C GLN A 70 21.34 -8.02 -10.51
N GLU A 71 20.67 -7.33 -9.56
CA GLU A 71 21.23 -6.23 -8.79
C GLU A 71 22.13 -6.68 -7.61
N ASN A 72 22.31 -7.97 -7.39
CA ASN A 72 22.98 -8.56 -6.21
C ASN A 72 22.36 -8.10 -4.87
N LYS A 73 21.03 -7.91 -4.86
CA LYS A 73 20.25 -7.48 -3.69
C LYS A 73 19.38 -8.60 -3.12
N LEU A 74 19.62 -9.83 -3.51
CA LEU A 74 19.02 -11.02 -2.93
C LEU A 74 20.10 -11.79 -2.19
N VAL A 75 19.92 -11.96 -0.87
CA VAL A 75 20.84 -12.66 0.02
C VAL A 75 20.17 -13.92 0.52
N VAL A 76 20.81 -15.07 0.33
CA VAL A 76 20.35 -16.35 0.84
C VAL A 76 21.23 -16.76 2.01
N LEU A 77 20.63 -17.08 3.15
CA LEU A 77 21.30 -17.58 4.34
C LEU A 77 21.06 -19.08 4.45
N ASP A 78 22.03 -19.81 4.93
CA ASP A 78 21.87 -21.24 5.19
C ASP A 78 20.78 -21.50 6.24
N GLU A 79 20.81 -20.73 7.32
CA GLU A 79 19.82 -20.75 8.39
C GLU A 79 19.67 -19.35 9.01
N LEU A 80 18.44 -18.93 9.25
CA LEU A 80 18.12 -17.72 10.01
C LEU A 80 17.32 -18.09 11.26
N LYS A 81 18.03 -18.26 12.36
CA LYS A 81 17.46 -18.67 13.64
C LYS A 81 17.94 -17.77 14.77
N LEU A 82 17.03 -17.43 15.64
CA LEU A 82 17.31 -16.73 16.90
C LEU A 82 16.80 -17.58 18.05
N ASP A 83 17.65 -17.80 19.05
CA ASP A 83 17.32 -18.61 20.24
C ASP A 83 16.30 -17.92 21.13
N ALA A 84 16.31 -16.61 21.14
CA ALA A 84 15.38 -15.78 21.92
C ALA A 84 14.89 -14.57 21.12
N ILE A 85 13.73 -14.04 21.51
CA ILE A 85 13.14 -12.83 20.93
C ILE A 85 13.92 -11.62 21.43
N LYS A 86 14.90 -11.13 20.64
CA LYS A 86 15.71 -9.95 20.95
C LYS A 86 15.99 -9.13 19.69
N THR A 87 15.57 -7.87 19.70
CA THR A 87 15.80 -6.93 18.60
C THR A 87 17.29 -6.64 18.39
N LYS A 88 18.10 -6.63 19.46
CA LYS A 88 19.55 -6.40 19.40
C LYS A 88 20.27 -7.46 18.59
N ASP A 89 19.90 -8.73 18.77
CA ASP A 89 20.51 -9.84 18.05
C ASP A 89 20.15 -9.79 16.56
N MET A 90 18.89 -9.50 16.24
CA MET A 90 18.46 -9.28 14.85
C MET A 90 19.16 -8.08 14.21
N GLN A 91 19.35 -6.99 14.95
CA GLN A 91 20.10 -5.82 14.48
C GLN A 91 21.56 -6.16 14.17
N ASN A 92 22.19 -6.98 15.00
CA ASN A 92 23.57 -7.45 14.77
C ASN A 92 23.65 -8.29 13.49
N VAL A 93 22.69 -9.18 13.23
CA VAL A 93 22.62 -9.95 11.99
C VAL A 93 22.55 -9.02 10.78
N LEU A 94 21.66 -8.04 10.78
CA LEU A 94 21.52 -7.07 9.68
C LEU A 94 22.79 -6.23 9.48
N ASN A 95 23.42 -5.80 10.55
CA ASN A 95 24.68 -5.06 10.50
C ASN A 95 25.82 -5.91 9.90
N ASN A 96 25.92 -7.19 10.27
CA ASN A 96 26.91 -8.12 9.71
C ASN A 96 26.69 -8.33 8.21
N LEU A 97 25.43 -8.38 7.76
CA LEU A 97 25.05 -8.45 6.34
C LEU A 97 25.23 -7.10 5.63
N LYS A 98 25.50 -6.02 6.34
CA LYS A 98 25.58 -4.63 5.82
C LYS A 98 24.32 -4.19 5.09
N VAL A 99 23.17 -4.54 5.62
CA VAL A 99 21.86 -4.26 5.02
C VAL A 99 21.10 -3.25 5.89
N GLU A 100 20.79 -2.08 5.32
CA GLU A 100 20.07 -1.00 6.00
C GLU A 100 18.56 -1.10 5.83
N LYS A 101 18.11 -1.56 4.64
CA LYS A 101 16.69 -1.64 4.29
C LYS A 101 16.39 -3.01 3.72
N ALA A 102 15.78 -3.87 4.53
CA ALA A 102 15.61 -5.28 4.23
C ALA A 102 14.18 -5.77 4.29
N MET A 103 13.86 -6.66 3.38
CA MET A 103 12.72 -7.58 3.49
C MET A 103 13.25 -8.96 3.88
N VAL A 104 12.86 -9.46 5.04
CA VAL A 104 13.28 -10.77 5.56
C VAL A 104 12.15 -11.75 5.37
N VAL A 105 12.40 -12.80 4.58
CA VAL A 105 11.42 -13.85 4.27
C VAL A 105 11.71 -15.06 5.15
N THR A 106 10.86 -15.30 6.13
CA THR A 106 11.01 -16.41 7.09
C THR A 106 9.67 -16.76 7.73
N ASP A 107 9.54 -18.00 8.18
CA ASP A 107 8.41 -18.47 8.98
C ASP A 107 8.79 -18.60 10.47
N ASN A 108 10.01 -18.21 10.87
CA ASN A 108 10.48 -18.29 12.25
C ASN A 108 9.90 -17.14 13.08
N GLU A 109 9.07 -17.47 14.06
CA GLU A 109 8.37 -16.50 14.92
C GLU A 109 9.34 -15.64 15.73
N ASN A 110 10.44 -16.21 16.27
CA ASN A 110 11.44 -15.45 17.02
C ASN A 110 12.07 -14.35 16.16
N VAL A 111 12.34 -14.63 14.88
CA VAL A 111 12.89 -13.66 13.93
C VAL A 111 11.87 -12.58 13.61
N ILE A 112 10.62 -12.96 13.33
CA ILE A 112 9.53 -12.03 13.01
C ILE A 112 9.33 -11.02 14.13
N VAL A 113 9.20 -11.50 15.37
CA VAL A 113 8.97 -10.63 16.54
C VAL A 113 10.20 -9.76 16.83
N SER A 114 11.42 -10.29 16.67
CA SER A 114 12.67 -9.55 16.88
C SER A 114 12.89 -8.45 15.83
N ALA A 115 12.43 -8.66 14.58
CA ALA A 115 12.63 -7.72 13.49
C ALA A 115 11.58 -6.61 13.42
N ARG A 116 10.35 -6.84 13.89
CA ARG A 116 9.20 -5.93 13.66
C ARG A 116 9.39 -4.51 14.19
N ASN A 117 10.24 -4.30 15.20
CA ASN A 117 10.50 -2.96 15.76
C ASN A 117 11.69 -2.24 15.12
N ILE A 118 12.39 -2.88 14.19
CA ILE A 118 13.54 -2.28 13.52
C ILE A 118 13.04 -1.42 12.35
N PRO A 119 13.37 -0.11 12.28
CA PRO A 119 12.98 0.74 11.17
C PRO A 119 13.58 0.22 9.85
N ASN A 120 12.87 0.40 8.76
CA ASN A 120 13.29 -0.04 7.42
C ASN A 120 13.44 -1.56 7.23
N VAL A 121 12.93 -2.36 8.14
CA VAL A 121 12.89 -3.82 8.02
C VAL A 121 11.45 -4.29 8.03
N ILE A 122 11.12 -5.20 7.13
CA ILE A 122 9.84 -5.92 7.11
C ILE A 122 10.09 -7.42 7.09
N THR A 123 9.23 -8.15 7.74
CA THR A 123 9.20 -9.62 7.65
C THR A 123 8.00 -10.07 6.84
N ALA A 124 8.18 -11.11 6.04
CA ALA A 124 7.11 -11.73 5.28
C ALA A 124 7.26 -13.25 5.30
N SER A 125 6.15 -13.96 5.23
CA SER A 125 6.15 -15.39 4.90
C SER A 125 6.15 -15.57 3.38
N VAL A 126 6.48 -16.77 2.92
CA VAL A 126 6.45 -17.10 1.48
C VAL A 126 5.08 -16.80 0.85
N GLY A 127 3.98 -17.09 1.56
CA GLY A 127 2.62 -16.86 1.06
C GLY A 127 2.20 -15.40 1.00
N THR A 128 2.90 -14.49 1.71
CA THR A 128 2.61 -13.05 1.74
C THR A 128 3.55 -12.21 0.88
N LEU A 129 4.47 -12.84 0.15
CA LEU A 129 5.35 -12.15 -0.79
C LEU A 129 4.56 -11.33 -1.81
N ASN A 130 4.94 -10.07 -1.98
CA ASN A 130 4.33 -9.18 -2.95
C ASN A 130 5.37 -8.30 -3.66
N VAL A 131 5.05 -7.89 -4.87
CA VAL A 131 5.94 -7.10 -5.74
C VAL A 131 6.28 -5.75 -5.11
N PHE A 132 5.31 -5.12 -4.43
CA PHE A 132 5.50 -3.81 -3.83
C PHE A 132 6.61 -3.83 -2.77
N ASP A 133 6.57 -4.79 -1.84
CA ASP A 133 7.57 -4.88 -0.78
C ASP A 133 8.94 -5.30 -1.34
N ILE A 134 8.99 -6.24 -2.29
CA ILE A 134 10.24 -6.62 -2.96
C ILE A 134 10.92 -5.40 -3.60
N LEU A 135 10.17 -4.50 -4.23
CA LEU A 135 10.71 -3.30 -4.87
C LEU A 135 10.94 -2.14 -3.90
N LYS A 136 10.18 -2.05 -2.81
CA LYS A 136 10.31 -1.01 -1.78
C LYS A 136 11.56 -1.18 -0.93
N TYR A 137 11.88 -2.43 -0.57
CA TYR A 137 13.05 -2.75 0.25
C TYR A 137 14.25 -3.08 -0.64
N ASN A 138 15.41 -2.51 -0.31
CA ASN A 138 16.59 -2.63 -1.17
C ASN A 138 17.12 -4.06 -1.26
N THR A 139 17.07 -4.81 -0.16
CA THR A 139 17.61 -6.17 -0.08
C THR A 139 16.55 -7.13 0.38
N VAL A 140 16.46 -8.27 -0.30
CA VAL A 140 15.62 -9.40 0.10
C VAL A 140 16.51 -10.46 0.73
N VAL A 141 16.23 -10.82 1.97
CA VAL A 141 16.96 -11.84 2.73
C VAL A 141 16.04 -13.07 2.89
N LEU A 142 16.50 -14.21 2.42
CA LEU A 142 15.79 -15.48 2.53
C LEU A 142 16.65 -16.50 3.27
N ASP A 143 16.03 -17.41 3.98
CA ASP A 143 16.69 -18.64 4.38
C ASP A 143 16.56 -19.71 3.28
N LYS A 144 17.44 -20.70 3.31
CA LYS A 144 17.46 -21.78 2.32
C LYS A 144 16.13 -22.56 2.27
N ALA A 145 15.47 -22.73 3.41
CA ALA A 145 14.17 -23.37 3.50
C ALA A 145 13.07 -22.54 2.82
N ALA A 146 13.13 -21.21 2.95
CA ALA A 146 12.18 -20.31 2.27
C ALA A 146 12.39 -20.33 0.74
N VAL A 147 13.62 -20.46 0.24
CA VAL A 147 13.87 -20.57 -1.20
C VAL A 147 13.17 -21.79 -1.78
N ALA A 148 13.32 -22.98 -1.18
CA ALA A 148 12.66 -24.19 -1.63
C ALA A 148 11.12 -24.03 -1.67
N LYS A 149 10.53 -23.40 -0.64
CA LYS A 149 9.09 -23.12 -0.61
C LYS A 149 8.66 -22.10 -1.69
N VAL A 150 9.49 -21.08 -1.97
CA VAL A 150 9.22 -20.11 -3.05
C VAL A 150 9.21 -20.78 -4.41
N GLU A 151 10.14 -21.69 -4.66
CA GLU A 151 10.17 -22.49 -5.88
C GLU A 151 8.91 -23.34 -6.03
N GLU A 152 8.49 -24.04 -4.97
CA GLU A 152 7.27 -24.86 -4.98
C GLU A 152 6.00 -24.04 -5.27
N VAL A 153 5.85 -22.88 -4.65
CA VAL A 153 4.62 -22.05 -4.75
C VAL A 153 4.54 -21.27 -6.06
N TYR A 154 5.68 -20.80 -6.59
CA TYR A 154 5.71 -19.88 -7.72
C TYR A 154 6.34 -20.42 -9.01
N ALA A 155 6.87 -21.64 -9.02
CA ALA A 155 7.47 -22.29 -10.19
C ALA A 155 6.55 -22.44 -11.42
#